data_5452c6cde38ae387e116b6e4a3083c4e
#
_entry.id   5452c6cde38ae387e116b6e4a3083c4e
#
_cell.length_a   1.000
_cell.length_b   1.000
_cell.length_c   1.000
_cell.angle_alpha   90.00
_cell.angle_beta   90.00
_cell.angle_gamma   90.00
#
_symmetry.space_group_name_H-M   'P 1'
#
loop_
_entity.id
_entity.type
_entity.pdbx_description
1 polymer ?
#
loop_
_entity_poly.entity_id
_entity_poly.type
_entity_poly.pdbx_seq_one_letter_code
_entity_poly.pdbx_strand_id
1 'polypeptide(L)'
;MARPDKVAAVAELKEKFSSAGATVLTEYRGLSVSALKDLRRSLGSDATYAVAKNTLTRIAAKEAGIEGLDDQLVGPTALAFINGDVASVAKGLKNFAKDNPLLVIKGGVMDGNVLDADQVKKLADLESREVLLAKLAGGLKANLTKGAVVVNALRATAA
;
A
#
# COMPACT_ATOMS: atom_id res chain seq x y z
N MET A 1 -17.90 -22.54 21.55
CA MET A 1 -16.99 -23.15 20.54
C MET A 1 -17.11 -22.39 19.23
N ALA A 2 -16.00 -21.87 18.70
CA ALA A 2 -16.00 -21.22 17.38
C ALA A 2 -16.23 -22.28 16.30
N ARG A 3 -17.10 -21.97 15.32
CA ARG A 3 -17.36 -22.88 14.19
C ARG A 3 -16.04 -23.06 13.39
N PRO A 4 -15.73 -24.29 12.90
CA PRO A 4 -14.49 -24.58 12.19
C PRO A 4 -14.26 -23.63 11.01
N ASP A 5 -15.29 -23.23 10.29
CA ASP A 5 -15.22 -22.27 9.19
C ASP A 5 -14.68 -20.88 9.62
N LYS A 6 -15.00 -20.45 10.85
CA LYS A 6 -14.52 -19.16 11.38
C LYS A 6 -13.06 -19.24 11.79
N VAL A 7 -12.63 -20.37 12.34
CA VAL A 7 -11.23 -20.62 12.71
C VAL A 7 -10.35 -20.65 11.46
N ALA A 8 -10.81 -21.34 10.42
CA ALA A 8 -10.11 -21.39 9.14
C ALA A 8 -10.00 -19.99 8.50
N ALA A 9 -11.08 -19.20 8.53
CA ALA A 9 -11.06 -17.83 8.00
C ALA A 9 -10.12 -16.89 8.79
N VAL A 10 -10.05 -17.02 10.10
CA VAL A 10 -9.09 -16.26 10.93
C VAL A 10 -7.66 -16.66 10.62
N ALA A 11 -7.39 -17.97 10.48
CA ALA A 11 -6.06 -18.47 10.13
C ALA A 11 -5.61 -17.96 8.75
N GLU A 12 -6.48 -17.99 7.75
CA GLU A 12 -6.19 -17.46 6.40
C GLU A 12 -5.92 -15.95 6.44
N LEU A 13 -6.73 -15.19 7.18
CA LEU A 13 -6.51 -13.75 7.33
C LEU A 13 -5.21 -13.44 8.06
N LYS A 14 -4.89 -14.20 9.11
CA LYS A 14 -3.62 -14.07 9.84
C LYS A 14 -2.41 -14.33 8.94
N GLU A 15 -2.48 -15.37 8.12
CA GLU A 15 -1.42 -15.69 7.15
C GLU A 15 -1.24 -14.53 6.14
N LYS A 16 -2.34 -13.97 5.63
CA LYS A 16 -2.32 -12.81 4.75
C LYS A 16 -1.73 -11.56 5.42
N PHE A 17 -2.07 -11.30 6.70
CA PHE A 17 -1.45 -10.21 7.46
C PHE A 17 0.05 -10.40 7.66
N SER A 18 0.49 -11.64 7.89
CA SER A 18 1.91 -11.94 8.12
C SER A 18 2.74 -11.95 6.84
N SER A 19 2.13 -12.31 5.71
CA SER A 19 2.82 -12.34 4.40
C SER A 19 2.82 -10.98 3.70
N ALA A 20 1.87 -10.10 4.01
CA ALA A 20 1.78 -8.79 3.40
C ALA A 20 2.73 -7.80 4.09
N GLY A 21 3.50 -7.03 3.30
CA GLY A 21 4.32 -5.93 3.82
C GLY A 21 3.49 -4.75 4.33
N ALA A 22 2.30 -4.56 3.77
CA ALA A 22 1.32 -3.59 4.25
C ALA A 22 -0.10 -4.04 3.95
N THR A 23 -1.05 -3.53 4.72
CA THR A 23 -2.49 -3.76 4.50
C THR A 23 -3.22 -2.43 4.53
N VAL A 24 -4.01 -2.13 3.50
CA VAL A 24 -4.82 -0.91 3.45
C VAL A 24 -6.28 -1.27 3.67
N LEU A 25 -6.93 -0.52 4.57
CA LEU A 25 -8.35 -0.64 4.88
C LEU A 25 -9.15 0.36 4.07
N THR A 26 -10.14 -0.14 3.36
CA THR A 26 -11.03 0.67 2.54
C THR A 26 -12.49 0.38 2.84
N GLU A 27 -13.33 1.40 2.68
CA GLU A 27 -14.79 1.21 2.67
C GLU A 27 -15.25 1.08 1.21
N TYR A 28 -16.00 0.02 0.93
CA TYR A 28 -16.50 -0.30 -0.43
C TYR A 28 -18.00 -0.09 -0.60
N ARG A 29 -18.66 0.51 0.39
CA ARG A 29 -20.11 0.69 0.40
C ARG A 29 -20.58 1.48 -0.81
N GLY A 30 -21.50 0.89 -1.59
CA GLY A 30 -22.07 1.51 -2.79
C GLY A 30 -21.28 1.26 -4.08
N LEU A 31 -20.13 0.60 -4.02
CA LEU A 31 -19.41 0.19 -5.23
C LEU A 31 -20.12 -0.96 -5.92
N SER A 32 -20.20 -0.89 -7.24
CA SER A 32 -20.71 -1.98 -8.07
C SER A 32 -19.73 -3.16 -8.12
N VAL A 33 -20.24 -4.35 -8.42
CA VAL A 33 -19.39 -5.55 -8.59
C VAL A 33 -18.39 -5.38 -9.74
N SER A 34 -18.78 -4.67 -10.80
CA SER A 34 -17.86 -4.32 -11.90
C SER A 34 -16.72 -3.44 -11.43
N ALA A 35 -17.01 -2.38 -10.66
CA ALA A 35 -15.99 -1.49 -10.11
C ALA A 35 -15.01 -2.23 -9.19
N LEU A 36 -15.50 -3.15 -8.35
CA LEU A 36 -14.65 -4.00 -7.52
C LEU A 36 -13.77 -4.94 -8.35
N LYS A 37 -14.29 -5.44 -9.47
CA LYS A 37 -13.52 -6.28 -10.40
C LYS A 37 -12.44 -5.47 -11.10
N ASP A 38 -12.74 -4.25 -11.52
CA ASP A 38 -11.78 -3.35 -12.14
C ASP A 38 -10.70 -2.91 -11.15
N LEU A 39 -11.08 -2.65 -9.89
CA LEU A 39 -10.13 -2.39 -8.82
C LEU A 39 -9.16 -3.57 -8.62
N ARG A 40 -9.67 -4.80 -8.50
CA ARG A 40 -8.82 -6.00 -8.37
C ARG A 40 -7.88 -6.17 -9.56
N ARG A 41 -8.36 -5.84 -10.76
CA ARG A 41 -7.54 -5.91 -11.99
C ARG A 41 -6.46 -4.82 -12.01
N SER A 42 -6.77 -3.62 -11.54
CA SER A 42 -5.81 -2.50 -11.49
C SER A 42 -4.72 -2.71 -10.44
N LEU A 43 -5.02 -3.43 -9.35
CA LEU A 43 -4.04 -3.79 -8.32
C LEU A 43 -3.09 -4.92 -8.76
N GLY A 44 -3.49 -5.71 -9.77
CA GLY A 44 -2.67 -6.77 -10.36
C GLY A 44 -2.31 -7.89 -9.38
N SER A 45 -1.06 -8.36 -9.49
CA SER A 45 -0.50 -9.40 -8.60
C SER A 45 0.10 -8.84 -7.31
N ASP A 46 0.30 -7.51 -7.24
CA ASP A 46 1.02 -6.86 -6.15
C ASP A 46 0.17 -6.68 -4.90
N ALA A 47 -1.17 -6.76 -5.05
CA ALA A 47 -2.08 -6.72 -3.92
C ALA A 47 -3.28 -7.63 -4.08
N THR A 48 -3.69 -8.23 -2.96
CA THR A 48 -4.90 -9.06 -2.86
C THR A 48 -6.01 -8.27 -2.19
N TYR A 49 -7.10 -8.01 -2.91
CA TYR A 49 -8.26 -7.29 -2.38
C TYR A 49 -9.32 -8.27 -1.87
N ALA A 50 -9.50 -8.34 -0.56
CA ALA A 50 -10.42 -9.24 0.10
C ALA A 50 -11.45 -8.48 0.95
N VAL A 51 -12.68 -8.98 0.98
CA VAL A 51 -13.73 -8.51 1.88
C VAL A 51 -13.86 -9.51 3.02
N ALA A 52 -13.68 -9.06 4.24
CA ALA A 52 -13.78 -9.90 5.43
C ALA A 52 -14.68 -9.26 6.48
N LYS A 53 -15.23 -10.08 7.37
CA LYS A 53 -16.01 -9.60 8.51
C LYS A 53 -15.08 -8.91 9.51
N ASN A 54 -15.43 -7.70 9.94
CA ASN A 54 -14.63 -6.93 10.89
C ASN A 54 -14.27 -7.70 12.17
N THR A 55 -15.20 -8.53 12.67
CA THR A 55 -14.97 -9.35 13.86
C THR A 55 -13.87 -10.38 13.66
N LEU A 56 -13.80 -11.03 12.49
CA LEU A 56 -12.76 -12.00 12.16
C LEU A 56 -11.44 -11.30 11.87
N THR A 57 -11.49 -10.17 11.17
CA THR A 57 -10.31 -9.33 10.89
C THR A 57 -9.67 -8.84 12.18
N ARG A 58 -10.48 -8.41 13.17
CA ARG A 58 -10.00 -7.97 14.47
C ARG A 58 -9.25 -9.07 15.24
N ILE A 59 -9.79 -10.29 15.23
CA ILE A 59 -9.14 -11.44 15.86
C ILE A 59 -7.83 -11.76 15.14
N ALA A 60 -7.85 -11.84 13.81
CA ALA A 60 -6.67 -12.14 13.00
C ALA A 60 -5.56 -11.10 13.16
N ALA A 61 -5.92 -9.81 13.22
CA ALA A 61 -4.97 -8.72 13.42
C ALA A 61 -4.30 -8.81 14.80
N LYS A 62 -5.07 -9.05 15.87
CA LYS A 62 -4.53 -9.24 17.22
C LYS A 62 -3.59 -10.44 17.31
N GLU A 63 -3.97 -11.55 16.66
CA GLU A 63 -3.11 -12.75 16.58
C GLU A 63 -1.85 -12.55 15.72
N ALA A 64 -1.86 -11.59 14.80
CA ALA A 64 -0.71 -11.15 14.01
C ALA A 64 0.14 -10.08 14.74
N GLY A 65 -0.24 -9.68 15.97
CA GLY A 65 0.47 -8.68 16.76
C GLY A 65 0.19 -7.24 16.36
N ILE A 66 -0.89 -6.98 15.62
CA ILE A 66 -1.30 -5.65 15.17
C ILE A 66 -2.35 -5.12 16.15
N GLU A 67 -2.00 -4.08 16.89
CA GLU A 67 -2.90 -3.40 17.85
C GLU A 67 -3.36 -2.05 17.28
N GLY A 68 -4.54 -1.56 17.73
CA GLY A 68 -5.07 -0.25 17.34
C GLY A 68 -5.88 -0.23 16.05
N LEU A 69 -6.15 -1.38 15.42
CA LEU A 69 -7.01 -1.47 14.23
C LEU A 69 -8.50 -1.37 14.57
N ASP A 70 -8.86 -1.52 15.83
CA ASP A 70 -10.26 -1.62 16.28
C ASP A 70 -11.08 -0.40 15.86
N ASP A 71 -10.50 0.80 15.92
CA ASP A 71 -11.16 2.07 15.59
C ASP A 71 -11.42 2.22 14.09
N GLN A 72 -10.61 1.59 13.24
CA GLN A 72 -10.73 1.64 11.78
C GLN A 72 -11.65 0.53 11.23
N LEU A 73 -11.91 -0.53 12.01
CA LEU A 73 -12.77 -1.65 11.64
C LEU A 73 -14.25 -1.38 11.96
N VAL A 74 -14.77 -0.24 11.50
CA VAL A 74 -16.17 0.18 11.64
C VAL A 74 -16.84 0.19 10.28
N GLY A 75 -18.06 -0.35 10.15
CA GLY A 75 -18.80 -0.41 8.89
C GLY A 75 -18.23 -1.43 7.89
N PRO A 76 -18.70 -1.39 6.62
CA PRO A 76 -18.27 -2.35 5.59
C PRO A 76 -16.81 -2.07 5.19
N THR A 77 -15.91 -2.95 5.61
CA THR A 77 -14.48 -2.79 5.39
C THR A 77 -13.95 -3.89 4.47
N ALA A 78 -13.18 -3.49 3.49
CA ALA A 78 -12.38 -4.37 2.65
C ALA A 78 -10.88 -4.14 2.93
N LEU A 79 -10.12 -5.19 2.77
CA LEU A 79 -8.69 -5.25 3.04
C LEU A 79 -7.93 -5.43 1.73
N ALA A 80 -6.99 -4.54 1.47
CA ALA A 80 -6.02 -4.70 0.40
C ALA A 80 -4.69 -5.14 1.04
N PHE A 81 -4.35 -6.42 0.90
CA PHE A 81 -3.07 -6.98 1.35
C PHE A 81 -2.03 -6.74 0.26
N ILE A 82 -0.96 -6.06 0.58
CA ILE A 82 0.07 -5.65 -0.36
C ILE A 82 1.31 -6.51 -0.17
N ASN A 83 1.66 -7.28 -1.19
CA ASN A 83 2.85 -8.13 -1.22
C ASN A 83 3.99 -7.50 -2.05
N GLY A 84 3.65 -6.54 -2.91
CA GLY A 84 4.58 -5.83 -3.78
C GLY A 84 4.93 -4.44 -3.28
N ASP A 85 5.04 -3.48 -4.22
CA ASP A 85 5.37 -2.09 -3.89
C ASP A 85 4.18 -1.34 -3.28
N VAL A 86 4.31 -1.00 -2.00
CA VAL A 86 3.26 -0.33 -1.21
C VAL A 86 2.88 1.02 -1.82
N ALA A 87 3.86 1.80 -2.31
CA ALA A 87 3.61 3.11 -2.89
C ALA A 87 2.79 3.02 -4.19
N SER A 88 3.12 2.08 -5.07
CA SER A 88 2.40 1.85 -6.32
C SER A 88 0.95 1.42 -6.08
N VAL A 89 0.72 0.50 -5.14
CA VAL A 89 -0.61 0.03 -4.78
C VAL A 89 -1.43 1.13 -4.09
N ALA A 90 -0.85 1.87 -3.15
CA ALA A 90 -1.51 3.00 -2.50
C ALA A 90 -1.88 4.09 -3.51
N LYS A 91 -1.03 4.36 -4.50
CA LYS A 91 -1.30 5.28 -5.61
C LYS A 91 -2.44 4.78 -6.50
N GLY A 92 -2.48 3.48 -6.81
CA GLY A 92 -3.57 2.84 -7.52
C GLY A 92 -4.91 2.98 -6.80
N LEU A 93 -4.93 2.71 -5.50
CA LEU A 93 -6.12 2.91 -4.64
C LEU A 93 -6.56 4.37 -4.58
N LYS A 94 -5.61 5.32 -4.47
CA LYS A 94 -5.90 6.76 -4.45
C LYS A 94 -6.49 7.24 -5.78
N ASN A 95 -5.94 6.79 -6.91
CA ASN A 95 -6.46 7.15 -8.23
C ASN A 95 -7.86 6.56 -8.44
N PHE A 96 -8.05 5.29 -8.09
CA PHE A 96 -9.36 4.66 -8.17
C PHE A 96 -10.40 5.35 -7.27
N ALA A 97 -10.01 5.81 -6.07
CA ALA A 97 -10.87 6.57 -5.17
C ALA A 97 -11.24 7.95 -5.73
N LYS A 98 -10.41 8.55 -6.59
CA LYS A 98 -10.76 9.80 -7.31
C LYS A 98 -11.83 9.56 -8.37
N ASP A 99 -11.72 8.45 -9.11
CA ASP A 99 -12.68 8.07 -10.14
C ASP A 99 -13.99 7.52 -9.53
N ASN A 100 -13.89 6.93 -8.34
CA ASN A 100 -14.99 6.33 -7.60
C ASN A 100 -15.05 6.88 -6.17
N PRO A 101 -15.70 8.02 -5.92
CA PRO A 101 -15.75 8.67 -4.60
C PRO A 101 -16.43 7.83 -3.51
N LEU A 102 -17.07 6.71 -3.88
CA LEU A 102 -17.64 5.74 -2.95
C LEU A 102 -16.57 4.85 -2.28
N LEU A 103 -15.35 4.77 -2.85
CA LEU A 103 -14.22 4.11 -2.21
C LEU A 103 -13.55 5.08 -1.23
N VAL A 104 -13.67 4.80 0.05
CA VAL A 104 -13.03 5.61 1.09
C VAL A 104 -11.86 4.83 1.70
N ILE A 105 -10.67 5.42 1.68
CA ILE A 105 -9.50 4.87 2.37
C ILE A 105 -9.63 5.27 3.84
N LYS A 106 -9.74 4.28 4.74
CA LYS A 106 -9.87 4.50 6.19
C LYS A 106 -8.53 4.60 6.88
N GLY A 107 -7.58 3.83 6.42
CA GLY A 107 -6.25 3.74 6.98
C GLY A 107 -5.53 2.50 6.51
N GLY A 108 -4.53 2.07 7.26
CA GLY A 108 -3.77 0.87 6.92
C GLY A 108 -2.86 0.42 8.05
N VAL A 109 -2.12 -0.63 7.76
CA VAL A 109 -1.07 -1.16 8.63
C VAL A 109 0.16 -1.39 7.78
N MET A 110 1.31 -0.96 8.25
CA MET A 110 2.60 -1.22 7.65
C MET A 110 3.62 -1.55 8.74
N ASP A 111 4.29 -2.67 8.59
CA ASP A 111 5.29 -3.17 9.57
C ASP A 111 4.76 -3.19 11.01
N GLY A 112 3.50 -3.58 11.21
CA GLY A 112 2.85 -3.63 12.52
C GLY A 112 2.34 -2.29 13.07
N ASN A 113 2.64 -1.18 12.40
CA ASN A 113 2.17 0.15 12.79
C ASN A 113 0.88 0.51 12.07
N VAL A 114 -0.10 1.02 12.83
CA VAL A 114 -1.37 1.50 12.26
C VAL A 114 -1.17 2.89 11.66
N LEU A 115 -1.64 3.05 10.45
CA LEU A 115 -1.58 4.29 9.67
C LEU A 115 -2.98 4.88 9.52
N ASP A 116 -3.09 6.18 9.69
CA ASP A 116 -4.32 6.91 9.39
C ASP A 116 -4.52 7.11 7.88
N ALA A 117 -5.75 7.47 7.48
CA ALA A 117 -6.10 7.74 6.09
C ALA A 117 -5.17 8.77 5.41
N ASP A 118 -4.75 9.80 6.14
CA ASP A 118 -3.86 10.85 5.62
C ASP A 118 -2.42 10.34 5.46
N GLN A 119 -1.97 9.45 6.32
CA GLN A 119 -0.67 8.79 6.20
C GLN A 119 -0.64 7.86 4.99
N VAL A 120 -1.71 7.08 4.75
CA VAL A 120 -1.85 6.24 3.55
C VAL A 120 -1.89 7.09 2.27
N LYS A 121 -2.55 8.24 2.29
CA LYS A 121 -2.53 9.19 1.16
C LYS A 121 -1.14 9.75 0.90
N LYS A 122 -0.38 10.07 1.95
CA LYS A 122 1.02 10.50 1.82
C LYS A 122 1.91 9.40 1.23
N LEU A 123 1.72 8.14 1.64
CA LEU A 123 2.40 7.00 1.02
C LEU A 123 2.09 6.88 -0.48
N ALA A 124 0.83 7.15 -0.87
CA ALA A 124 0.42 7.15 -2.27
C ALA A 124 1.03 8.31 -3.09
N ASP A 125 1.48 9.39 -2.44
CA ASP A 125 2.18 10.49 -3.08
C ASP A 125 3.69 10.23 -3.22
N LEU A 126 4.23 9.23 -2.52
CA LEU A 126 5.60 8.79 -2.72
C LEU A 126 5.74 8.11 -4.07
N GLU A 127 6.89 8.31 -4.68
CA GLU A 127 7.25 7.57 -5.88
C GLU A 127 7.64 6.13 -5.52
N SER A 128 7.50 5.22 -6.47
CA SER A 128 7.93 3.84 -6.27
C SER A 128 9.42 3.78 -5.89
N ARG A 129 9.81 2.75 -5.15
CA ARG A 129 11.20 2.52 -4.74
C ARG A 129 12.15 2.58 -5.92
N GLU A 130 11.77 2.02 -7.05
CA GLU A 130 12.59 1.99 -8.27
C GLU A 130 12.81 3.40 -8.84
N VAL A 131 11.76 4.23 -8.86
CA VAL A 131 11.85 5.62 -9.32
C VAL A 131 12.69 6.46 -8.39
N LEU A 132 12.57 6.29 -7.06
CA LEU A 132 13.42 6.97 -6.07
C LEU A 132 14.89 6.57 -6.22
N LEU A 133 15.17 5.29 -6.41
CA LEU A 133 16.53 4.79 -6.68
C LEU A 133 17.09 5.35 -8.01
N ALA A 134 16.27 5.38 -9.05
CA ALA A 134 16.66 5.94 -10.34
C ALA A 134 16.98 7.45 -10.24
N LYS A 135 16.18 8.20 -9.50
CA LYS A 135 16.44 9.63 -9.22
C LYS A 135 17.71 9.83 -8.41
N LEU A 136 17.96 9.01 -7.39
CA LEU A 136 19.19 9.05 -6.60
C LEU A 136 20.41 8.77 -7.48
N ALA A 137 20.37 7.70 -8.28
CA ALA A 137 21.43 7.35 -9.22
C ALA A 137 21.66 8.45 -10.27
N GLY A 138 20.58 9.03 -10.81
CA GLY A 138 20.64 10.16 -11.74
C GLY A 138 21.28 11.41 -11.14
N GLY A 139 20.94 11.74 -9.90
CA GLY A 139 21.53 12.85 -9.14
C GLY A 139 23.04 12.67 -8.91
N LEU A 140 23.47 11.46 -8.53
CA LEU A 140 24.88 11.12 -8.36
C LEU A 140 25.62 11.21 -9.69
N LYS A 141 25.06 10.66 -10.78
CA LYS A 141 25.65 10.75 -12.13
C LYS A 141 25.75 12.20 -12.60
N ALA A 142 24.76 13.04 -12.37
CA ALA A 142 24.77 14.45 -12.74
C ALA A 142 25.92 15.22 -12.07
N ASN A 143 26.18 14.95 -10.80
CA ASN A 143 27.30 15.57 -10.08
C ASN A 143 28.67 15.15 -10.64
N LEU A 144 28.84 13.86 -10.96
CA LEU A 144 30.04 13.35 -11.61
C LEU A 144 30.24 13.98 -12.99
N THR A 145 29.18 14.10 -13.78
CA THR A 145 29.25 14.72 -15.13
C THR A 145 29.62 16.20 -15.02
N LYS A 146 29.04 16.95 -14.07
CA LYS A 146 29.42 18.35 -13.82
C LYS A 146 30.89 18.48 -13.43
N GLY A 147 31.40 17.61 -12.57
CA GLY A 147 32.82 17.57 -12.21
C GLY A 147 33.72 17.31 -13.39
N ALA A 148 33.37 16.35 -14.24
CA ALA A 148 34.12 16.05 -15.47
C ALA A 148 34.15 17.22 -16.47
N VAL A 149 33.02 17.94 -16.62
CA VAL A 149 32.93 19.14 -17.48
C VAL A 149 33.84 20.24 -16.96
N VAL A 150 33.87 20.50 -15.65
CA VAL A 150 34.73 21.50 -15.02
C VAL A 150 36.23 21.15 -15.25
N VAL A 151 36.61 19.89 -15.04
CA VAL A 151 37.96 19.42 -15.24
C VAL A 151 38.40 19.56 -16.72
N ASN A 152 37.51 19.22 -17.65
CA ASN A 152 37.79 19.39 -19.08
C ASN A 152 37.91 20.86 -19.48
N ALA A 153 37.07 21.74 -18.93
CA ALA A 153 37.17 23.18 -19.17
C ALA A 153 38.49 23.76 -18.63
N LEU A 154 38.93 23.33 -17.44
CA LEU A 154 40.21 23.73 -16.87
C LEU A 154 41.42 23.25 -17.73
N ARG A 155 41.31 22.03 -18.28
CA ARG A 155 42.34 21.53 -19.22
C ARG A 155 42.42 22.37 -20.50
N ALA A 156 41.27 22.76 -21.05
CA ALA A 156 41.22 23.57 -22.27
C ALA A 156 41.77 25.00 -22.08
N THR A 157 41.70 25.54 -20.85
CA THR A 157 42.27 26.87 -20.53
C THR A 157 43.76 26.82 -20.15
N ALA A 158 44.29 25.64 -19.83
CA ALA A 158 45.68 25.45 -19.46
C ALA A 158 46.58 25.01 -20.65
N ALA A 159 46.00 24.80 -21.83
CA ALA A 159 46.68 24.49 -23.07
C ALA A 159 46.74 25.74 -23.97
#